data_7d760e52bdaec961a5b9d4390729f04a
#
_entry.id   7d760e52bdaec961a5b9d4390729f04a
#
_cell.length_a   1.000
_cell.length_b   1.000
_cell.length_c   1.000
_cell.angle_alpha   90.00
_cell.angle_beta   90.00
_cell.angle_gamma   90.00
#
_symmetry.space_group_name_H-M   'P 1'
#
loop_
_entity.id
_entity.type
_entity.pdbx_description
1 polymer ?
#
loop_
_entity_poly.entity_id
_entity_poly.type
_entity_poly.pdbx_seq_one_letter_code
_entity_poly.pdbx_strand_id
1 'polypeptide(L)'
;LIIQALAERDKVTVVGVDIGGATTDVFSVFDGIFNRTVSANLGMSYSVSNVLAEAGIANIQRWVPFDLEEHELRDRIGNKMIRPTTIPQTLDELKIEQAISREALRLSFVQHRQFAVKLRGGQQERSISDAFDQSAGGNSLVDMMKLDLLVGSGGVLSHAPRRSQSMMM
;
A
#
# COMPACT_ATOMS: atom_id res chain seq x y z
N LEU A 1 5.49 -7.02 17.63
CA LEU A 1 5.71 -7.21 16.19
C LEU A 1 7.14 -6.79 15.82
N ILE A 2 7.72 -7.40 14.76
CA ILE A 2 9.11 -7.13 14.32
C ILE A 2 9.33 -5.63 14.07
N ILE A 3 8.40 -4.97 13.37
CA ILE A 3 8.48 -3.53 13.06
C ILE A 3 8.55 -2.69 14.35
N GLN A 4 7.74 -2.98 15.35
CA GLN A 4 7.75 -2.28 16.62
C GLN A 4 9.05 -2.52 17.38
N ALA A 5 9.50 -3.78 17.46
CA ALA A 5 10.76 -4.12 18.13
C ALA A 5 11.97 -3.45 17.44
N LEU A 6 11.95 -3.36 16.10
CA LEU A 6 12.99 -2.67 15.33
C LEU A 6 13.00 -1.16 15.64
N ALA A 7 11.83 -0.52 15.64
CA ALA A 7 11.70 0.89 15.97
C ALA A 7 12.18 1.22 17.38
N GLU A 8 11.82 0.37 18.36
CA GLU A 8 12.23 0.54 19.76
C GLU A 8 13.73 0.31 19.96
N ARG A 9 14.29 -0.74 19.33
CA ARG A 9 15.71 -1.08 19.44
C ARG A 9 16.61 0.00 18.85
N ASP A 10 16.27 0.46 17.63
CA ASP A 10 17.13 1.35 16.84
C ASP A 10 16.75 2.82 17.00
N LYS A 11 15.65 3.10 17.74
CA LYS A 11 15.08 4.44 17.97
C LYS A 11 14.80 5.19 16.66
N VAL A 12 14.23 4.47 15.71
CA VAL A 12 13.91 4.97 14.36
C VAL A 12 12.42 4.99 14.11
N THR A 13 12.02 5.88 13.23
CA THR A 13 10.67 5.96 12.68
C THR A 13 10.56 4.97 11.52
N VAL A 14 9.57 4.09 11.56
CA VAL A 14 9.46 2.98 10.61
C VAL A 14 8.09 2.95 9.96
N VAL A 15 8.07 2.72 8.65
CA VAL A 15 6.91 2.22 7.92
C VAL A 15 7.23 0.84 7.39
N GLY A 16 6.34 -0.11 7.61
CA GLY A 16 6.42 -1.46 7.06
C GLY A 16 5.21 -1.75 6.19
N VAL A 17 5.40 -2.50 5.12
CA VAL A 17 4.33 -3.03 4.29
C VAL A 17 4.51 -4.53 4.09
N ASP A 18 3.39 -5.26 4.11
CA ASP A 18 3.35 -6.69 3.78
C ASP A 18 2.23 -6.91 2.76
N ILE A 19 2.63 -7.10 1.49
CA ILE A 19 1.69 -7.29 0.39
C ILE A 19 1.50 -8.78 0.12
N GLY A 20 0.34 -9.28 0.55
CA GLY A 20 -0.06 -10.67 0.39
C GLY A 20 -0.90 -10.94 -0.86
N GLY A 21 -1.44 -12.16 -0.93
CA GLY A 21 -2.32 -12.58 -2.03
C GLY A 21 -3.74 -12.00 -1.95
N ALA A 22 -4.26 -11.82 -0.74
CA ALA A 22 -5.61 -11.32 -0.50
C ALA A 22 -5.63 -9.93 0.16
N THR A 23 -4.64 -9.64 0.99
CA THR A 23 -4.57 -8.43 1.82
C THR A 23 -3.22 -7.74 1.67
N THR A 24 -3.21 -6.45 1.98
CA THR A 24 -1.98 -5.69 2.22
C THR A 24 -2.04 -5.07 3.60
N ASP A 25 -1.06 -5.39 4.42
CA ASP A 25 -0.88 -4.82 5.74
C ASP A 25 0.11 -3.64 5.68
N VAL A 26 -0.26 -2.54 6.32
CA VAL A 26 0.63 -1.40 6.50
C VAL A 26 0.83 -1.16 7.98
N PHE A 27 2.07 -1.04 8.39
CA PHE A 27 2.49 -0.79 9.76
C PHE A 27 3.23 0.53 9.83
N SER A 28 3.06 1.28 10.90
CA SER A 28 3.86 2.48 11.15
C SER A 28 4.20 2.63 12.63
N VAL A 29 5.38 3.17 12.89
CA VAL A 29 5.79 3.62 14.23
C VAL A 29 6.29 5.05 14.09
N PHE A 30 5.52 6.00 14.60
CA PHE A 30 5.86 7.42 14.66
C PHE A 30 5.69 7.92 16.09
N ASP A 31 6.66 8.66 16.60
CA ASP A 31 6.66 9.17 17.99
C ASP A 31 6.39 8.05 19.03
N GLY A 32 6.87 6.83 18.78
CA GLY A 32 6.65 5.65 19.63
C GLY A 32 5.24 5.04 19.54
N ILE A 33 4.36 5.59 18.72
CA ILE A 33 2.99 5.08 18.52
C ILE A 33 2.97 4.09 17.36
N PHE A 34 2.61 2.83 17.67
CA PHE A 34 2.43 1.78 16.68
C PHE A 34 1.01 1.81 16.10
N ASN A 35 0.91 1.79 14.78
CA ASN A 35 -0.34 1.64 14.05
C ASN A 35 -0.25 0.49 13.06
N ARG A 36 -1.36 -0.21 12.85
CA ARG A 36 -1.53 -1.23 11.82
C ARG A 36 -2.85 -1.04 11.11
N THR A 37 -2.81 -1.12 9.79
CA THR A 37 -4.01 -1.15 8.94
C THR A 37 -3.93 -2.38 8.05
N VAL A 38 -5.02 -3.12 7.97
CA VAL A 38 -5.19 -4.25 7.07
C VAL A 38 -6.13 -3.83 5.95
N SER A 39 -5.61 -3.72 4.75
CA SER A 39 -6.41 -3.49 3.55
C SER A 39 -6.88 -4.85 3.02
N ALA A 40 -8.08 -5.26 3.46
CA ALA A 40 -8.59 -6.62 3.29
C ALA A 40 -8.79 -7.05 1.83
N ASN A 41 -8.92 -6.11 0.90
CA ASN A 41 -9.24 -6.37 -0.50
C ASN A 41 -8.15 -5.88 -1.47
N LEU A 42 -6.95 -5.58 -0.99
CA LEU A 42 -5.85 -5.07 -1.82
C LEU A 42 -4.69 -6.06 -1.81
N GLY A 43 -4.88 -7.20 -2.47
CA GLY A 43 -3.85 -8.24 -2.58
C GLY A 43 -3.56 -8.62 -4.02
N MET A 44 -2.44 -9.32 -4.22
CA MET A 44 -1.84 -9.59 -5.54
C MET A 44 -2.36 -10.85 -6.23
N SER A 45 -3.24 -11.62 -5.59
CA SER A 45 -3.77 -12.88 -6.12
C SER A 45 -5.29 -12.90 -6.08
N TYR A 46 -5.86 -13.26 -4.94
CA TYR A 46 -7.31 -13.40 -4.76
C TYR A 46 -8.07 -12.08 -4.85
N SER A 47 -7.41 -10.97 -4.53
CA SER A 47 -8.02 -9.63 -4.52
C SER A 47 -7.53 -8.72 -5.67
N VAL A 48 -6.86 -9.28 -6.68
CA VAL A 48 -6.31 -8.49 -7.78
C VAL A 48 -7.36 -7.70 -8.55
N SER A 49 -8.58 -8.23 -8.67
CA SER A 49 -9.71 -7.53 -9.29
C SER A 49 -10.16 -6.29 -8.51
N ASN A 50 -10.08 -6.36 -7.18
CA ASN A 50 -10.41 -5.23 -6.33
C ASN A 50 -9.37 -4.12 -6.47
N VAL A 51 -8.08 -4.49 -6.61
CA VAL A 51 -7.03 -3.51 -6.94
C VAL A 51 -7.34 -2.83 -8.27
N LEU A 52 -7.74 -3.59 -9.31
CA LEU A 52 -8.15 -3.02 -10.59
C LEU A 52 -9.37 -2.10 -10.46
N ALA A 53 -10.38 -2.51 -9.69
CA ALA A 53 -11.61 -1.74 -9.51
C ALA A 53 -11.36 -0.42 -8.76
N GLU A 54 -10.54 -0.46 -7.70
CA GLU A 54 -10.25 0.72 -6.89
C GLU A 54 -9.22 1.66 -7.53
N ALA A 55 -8.18 1.11 -8.14
CA ALA A 55 -7.15 1.91 -8.82
C ALA A 55 -7.65 2.51 -10.14
N GLY A 56 -8.44 1.74 -10.88
CA GLY A 56 -8.75 1.99 -12.29
C GLY A 56 -7.61 1.57 -13.23
N ILE A 57 -7.99 1.14 -14.43
CA ILE A 57 -7.06 0.56 -15.40
C ILE A 57 -5.94 1.53 -15.80
N ALA A 58 -6.27 2.79 -16.03
CA ALA A 58 -5.31 3.81 -16.46
C ALA A 58 -4.19 4.03 -15.42
N ASN A 59 -4.52 3.94 -14.13
CA ASN A 59 -3.54 4.07 -13.06
C ASN A 59 -2.56 2.89 -12.98
N ILE A 60 -3.00 1.69 -13.33
CA ILE A 60 -2.13 0.51 -13.43
C ILE A 60 -1.30 0.62 -14.71
N GLN A 61 -1.93 0.95 -15.83
CA GLN A 61 -1.29 1.01 -17.16
C GLN A 61 -0.12 1.99 -17.20
N ARG A 62 -0.21 3.14 -16.53
CA ARG A 62 0.89 4.13 -16.46
C ARG A 62 2.21 3.58 -15.91
N TRP A 63 2.18 2.48 -15.18
CA TRP A 63 3.37 1.82 -14.63
C TRP A 63 3.93 0.72 -15.54
N VAL A 64 3.21 0.36 -16.60
CA VAL A 64 3.66 -0.64 -17.57
C VAL A 64 4.62 0.04 -18.56
N PRO A 65 5.90 -0.39 -18.64
CA PRO A 65 6.93 0.30 -19.41
C PRO A 65 6.99 -0.15 -20.88
N PHE A 66 5.89 -0.60 -21.46
CA PHE A 66 5.76 -1.00 -22.86
C PHE A 66 4.32 -0.76 -23.32
N ASP A 67 4.14 -0.71 -24.64
CA ASP A 67 2.81 -0.54 -25.23
C ASP A 67 1.95 -1.76 -24.95
N LEU A 68 0.82 -1.52 -24.30
CA LEU A 68 -0.15 -2.54 -23.93
C LEU A 68 -1.55 -1.92 -24.01
N GLU A 69 -2.41 -2.52 -24.80
CA GLU A 69 -3.79 -2.07 -24.93
C GLU A 69 -4.58 -2.33 -23.63
N GLU A 70 -5.51 -1.45 -23.34
CA GLU A 70 -6.32 -1.54 -22.10
C GLU A 70 -7.03 -2.89 -21.97
N HIS A 71 -7.61 -3.38 -23.06
CA HIS A 71 -8.30 -4.67 -23.06
C HIS A 71 -7.35 -5.84 -22.76
N GLU A 72 -6.13 -5.81 -23.30
CA GLU A 72 -5.14 -6.85 -23.04
C GLU A 72 -4.68 -6.85 -21.57
N LEU A 73 -4.50 -5.67 -20.96
CA LEU A 73 -4.20 -5.56 -19.53
C LEU A 73 -5.36 -6.11 -18.67
N ARG A 74 -6.60 -5.82 -19.04
CA ARG A 74 -7.80 -6.37 -18.36
C ARG A 74 -7.84 -7.89 -18.44
N ASP A 75 -7.57 -8.44 -19.62
CA ASP A 75 -7.56 -9.89 -19.83
C ASP A 75 -6.47 -10.57 -19.00
N ARG A 76 -5.28 -9.99 -18.92
CA ARG A 76 -4.18 -10.53 -18.10
C ARG A 76 -4.53 -10.51 -16.61
N ILE A 77 -5.14 -9.43 -16.11
CA ILE A 77 -5.63 -9.36 -14.72
C ILE A 77 -6.78 -10.36 -14.50
N GLY A 78 -7.70 -10.48 -15.46
CA GLY A 78 -8.78 -11.47 -15.42
C GLY A 78 -8.27 -12.91 -15.38
N ASN A 79 -7.24 -13.24 -16.15
CA ASN A 79 -6.60 -14.55 -16.12
C ASN A 79 -5.98 -14.87 -14.76
N LYS A 80 -5.38 -13.85 -14.11
CA LYS A 80 -4.86 -14.01 -12.75
C LYS A 80 -5.96 -14.23 -11.71
N MET A 81 -7.15 -13.65 -11.89
CA MET A 81 -8.30 -13.96 -11.04
C MET A 81 -8.73 -15.44 -11.11
N ILE A 82 -8.69 -16.01 -12.32
CA ILE A 82 -9.05 -17.44 -12.54
C ILE A 82 -7.97 -18.35 -11.95
N ARG A 83 -6.70 -17.93 -12.01
CA ARG A 83 -5.54 -18.68 -11.52
C ARG A 83 -4.71 -17.84 -10.56
N PRO A 84 -5.21 -17.56 -9.34
CA PRO A 84 -4.63 -16.57 -8.44
C PRO A 84 -3.22 -16.93 -7.94
N THR A 85 -2.83 -18.19 -7.99
CA THR A 85 -1.51 -18.66 -7.55
C THR A 85 -0.44 -18.67 -8.65
N THR A 86 -0.78 -18.23 -9.87
CA THR A 86 0.22 -18.12 -10.93
C THR A 86 1.26 -17.07 -10.60
N ILE A 87 2.52 -17.40 -10.87
CA ILE A 87 3.66 -16.49 -10.78
C ILE A 87 4.09 -16.06 -12.18
N PRO A 88 4.61 -14.85 -12.37
CA PRO A 88 5.06 -14.40 -13.68
C PRO A 88 6.17 -15.30 -14.24
N GLN A 89 6.02 -15.71 -15.50
CA GLN A 89 6.97 -16.55 -16.21
C GLN A 89 7.81 -15.74 -17.22
N THR A 90 7.32 -14.56 -17.59
CA THR A 90 8.00 -13.66 -18.52
C THR A 90 8.30 -12.31 -17.86
N LEU A 91 9.21 -11.56 -18.47
CA LEU A 91 9.55 -10.23 -17.99
C LEU A 91 8.35 -9.26 -18.07
N ASP A 92 7.51 -9.40 -19.08
CA ASP A 92 6.35 -8.54 -19.25
C ASP A 92 5.26 -8.85 -18.23
N GLU A 93 5.02 -10.12 -17.92
CA GLU A 93 4.14 -10.52 -16.81
C GLU A 93 4.64 -9.98 -15.47
N LEU A 94 5.96 -10.06 -15.22
CA LEU A 94 6.56 -9.50 -14.02
C LEU A 94 6.35 -7.99 -13.91
N LYS A 95 6.54 -7.24 -15.00
CA LYS A 95 6.33 -5.79 -15.04
C LYS A 95 4.86 -5.42 -14.79
N ILE A 96 3.93 -6.21 -15.33
CA ILE A 96 2.49 -6.02 -15.07
C ILE A 96 2.17 -6.29 -13.60
N GLU A 97 2.69 -7.37 -13.00
CA GLU A 97 2.51 -7.62 -11.57
C GLU A 97 3.08 -6.49 -10.70
N GLN A 98 4.25 -5.98 -11.05
CA GLN A 98 4.84 -4.82 -10.36
C GLN A 98 4.00 -3.55 -10.54
N ALA A 99 3.37 -3.34 -11.70
CA ALA A 99 2.45 -2.24 -11.93
C ALA A 99 1.20 -2.33 -11.03
N ILE A 100 0.62 -3.51 -10.91
CA ILE A 100 -0.53 -3.76 -10.04
C ILE A 100 -0.13 -3.57 -8.57
N SER A 101 1.03 -4.09 -8.16
CA SER A 101 1.50 -3.98 -6.77
C SER A 101 1.73 -2.54 -6.33
N ARG A 102 2.22 -1.68 -7.21
CA ARG A 102 2.35 -0.23 -6.94
C ARG A 102 1.02 0.41 -6.58
N GLU A 103 -0.03 0.09 -7.31
CA GLU A 103 -1.36 0.62 -7.03
C GLU A 103 -1.95 0.01 -5.75
N ALA A 104 -1.76 -1.28 -5.50
CA ALA A 104 -2.19 -1.91 -4.25
C ALA A 104 -1.49 -1.28 -3.03
N LEU A 105 -0.18 -1.07 -3.10
CA LEU A 105 0.60 -0.41 -2.05
C LEU A 105 0.17 1.05 -1.86
N ARG A 106 -0.02 1.81 -2.96
CA ARG A 106 -0.48 3.20 -2.90
C ARG A 106 -1.83 3.31 -2.21
N LEU A 107 -2.81 2.50 -2.61
CA LEU A 107 -4.15 2.50 -2.04
C LEU A 107 -4.13 2.12 -0.56
N SER A 108 -3.39 1.07 -0.21
CA SER A 108 -3.25 0.62 1.18
C SER A 108 -2.58 1.68 2.06
N PHE A 109 -1.60 2.39 1.53
CA PHE A 109 -0.93 3.46 2.27
C PHE A 109 -1.84 4.69 2.44
N VAL A 110 -2.65 5.04 1.44
CA VAL A 110 -3.67 6.08 1.57
C VAL A 110 -4.67 5.73 2.67
N GLN A 111 -5.18 4.50 2.70
CA GLN A 111 -6.05 4.02 3.77
C GLN A 111 -5.36 4.09 5.13
N HIS A 112 -4.10 3.65 5.22
CA HIS A 112 -3.34 3.70 6.46
C HIS A 112 -3.22 5.12 7.02
N ARG A 113 -2.91 6.10 6.17
CA ARG A 113 -2.82 7.51 6.59
C ARG A 113 -4.17 8.08 7.07
N GLN A 114 -5.27 7.61 6.52
CA GLN A 114 -6.61 8.03 6.95
C GLN A 114 -6.98 7.45 8.32
N PHE A 115 -6.56 6.23 8.63
CA PHE A 115 -6.86 5.55 9.89
C PHE A 115 -5.86 5.88 11.01
N ALA A 116 -4.59 6.12 10.66
CA ALA A 116 -3.54 6.50 11.62
C ALA A 116 -3.64 7.98 11.97
N VAL A 117 -4.70 8.34 12.70
CA VAL A 117 -4.96 9.71 13.18
C VAL A 117 -4.88 9.77 14.70
N LYS A 118 -4.43 10.90 15.27
CA LYS A 118 -4.48 11.13 16.71
C LYS A 118 -5.94 11.19 17.17
N LEU A 119 -6.31 10.28 18.08
CA LEU A 119 -7.55 10.42 18.82
C LEU A 119 -7.46 11.71 19.65
N ARG A 120 -8.20 12.72 19.30
CA ARG A 120 -8.37 13.90 20.15
C ARG A 120 -9.25 13.49 21.34
N GLY A 121 -8.64 13.00 22.39
CA GLY A 121 -9.26 12.88 23.71
C GLY A 121 -9.27 14.22 24.38
N GLY A 122 -10.36 14.96 24.28
CA GLY A 122 -10.59 16.22 24.98
C GLY A 122 -11.83 16.88 24.40
N GLN A 123 -12.78 17.25 25.28
CA GLN A 123 -13.88 18.14 24.93
C GLN A 123 -13.29 19.47 24.44
N GLN A 124 -13.13 19.61 23.13
CA GLN A 124 -12.90 20.91 22.53
C GLN A 124 -14.27 21.46 22.16
N GLU A 125 -14.67 22.58 22.77
CA GLU A 125 -15.83 23.34 22.33
C GLU A 125 -15.67 23.63 20.84
N ARG A 126 -16.57 23.07 20.05
CA ARG A 126 -16.58 23.28 18.60
C ARG A 126 -16.97 24.71 18.34
N SER A 127 -16.06 25.53 17.86
CA SER A 127 -16.37 26.83 17.30
C SER A 127 -17.18 26.66 16.01
N ILE A 128 -18.11 27.55 15.75
CA ILE A 128 -18.95 27.56 14.54
C ILE A 128 -18.09 27.69 13.27
N SER A 129 -16.89 28.26 13.35
CA SER A 129 -15.92 28.31 12.25
C SER A 129 -15.33 26.94 11.89
N ASP A 130 -15.22 26.01 12.83
CA ASP A 130 -14.71 24.66 12.57
C ASP A 130 -15.73 23.79 11.81
N ALA A 131 -16.99 24.19 11.76
CA ALA A 131 -18.04 23.49 11.02
C ALA A 131 -17.96 23.74 9.49
N PHE A 132 -17.27 24.79 9.07
CA PHE A 132 -17.07 25.11 7.65
C PHE A 132 -15.77 24.57 7.09
N ASP A 133 -14.78 24.26 7.92
CA ASP A 133 -13.58 23.50 7.53
C ASP A 133 -13.88 22.00 7.61
N GLN A 134 -14.58 21.50 6.59
CA GLN A 134 -14.77 20.05 6.35
C GLN A 134 -13.50 19.38 5.79
N SER A 135 -12.33 19.86 6.14
CA SER A 135 -11.14 19.02 6.14
C SER A 135 -11.22 18.15 7.39
N ALA A 136 -11.72 16.95 7.26
CA ALA A 136 -11.62 15.86 8.24
C ALA A 136 -10.13 15.48 8.45
N GLY A 137 -9.34 16.47 8.87
CA GLY A 137 -7.92 16.38 9.10
C GLY A 137 -7.63 16.36 10.59
N GLY A 138 -7.91 15.25 11.25
CA GLY A 138 -7.07 14.89 12.38
C GLY A 138 -5.63 14.82 11.84
N ASN A 139 -4.65 15.50 12.49
CA ASN A 139 -3.26 15.41 12.07
C ASN A 139 -2.88 13.94 11.96
N SER A 140 -2.58 13.49 10.74
CA SER A 140 -2.09 12.13 10.50
C SER A 140 -0.88 11.88 11.39
N LEU A 141 -0.85 10.73 12.07
CA LEU A 141 0.32 10.28 12.82
C LEU A 141 1.51 9.94 11.93
N VAL A 142 1.25 9.74 10.63
CA VAL A 142 2.25 9.34 9.64
C VAL A 142 2.81 10.58 8.95
N ASP A 143 3.98 11.00 9.40
CA ASP A 143 4.76 12.08 8.78
C ASP A 143 5.93 11.49 7.98
N MET A 144 5.76 11.38 6.67
CA MET A 144 6.79 10.78 5.80
C MET A 144 8.10 11.56 5.76
N MET A 145 8.12 12.82 6.18
CA MET A 145 9.36 13.61 6.26
C MET A 145 10.25 13.20 7.44
N LYS A 146 9.66 12.48 8.41
CA LYS A 146 10.37 11.93 9.57
C LYS A 146 10.68 10.44 9.44
N LEU A 147 10.42 9.85 8.27
CA LEU A 147 10.65 8.42 8.06
C LEU A 147 12.14 8.12 7.95
N ASP A 148 12.63 7.23 8.84
CA ASP A 148 14.02 6.76 8.83
C ASP A 148 14.17 5.44 8.08
N LEU A 149 13.17 4.55 8.18
CA LEU A 149 13.25 3.19 7.65
C LEU A 149 11.95 2.74 7.00
N LEU A 150 12.05 2.24 5.76
CA LEU A 150 10.97 1.57 5.05
C LEU A 150 11.28 0.08 4.93
N VAL A 151 10.34 -0.77 5.35
CA VAL A 151 10.46 -2.23 5.31
C VAL A 151 9.39 -2.82 4.40
N GLY A 152 9.79 -3.59 3.42
CA GLY A 152 8.89 -4.30 2.51
C GLY A 152 8.92 -5.80 2.73
N SER A 153 7.74 -6.43 2.74
CA SER A 153 7.52 -7.87 2.84
C SER A 153 6.44 -8.31 1.85
N GLY A 154 6.30 -9.61 1.68
CA GLY A 154 5.38 -10.23 0.75
C GLY A 154 6.03 -10.69 -0.54
N GLY A 155 5.36 -11.61 -1.25
CA GLY A 155 5.94 -12.34 -2.37
C GLY A 155 6.48 -11.44 -3.48
N VAL A 156 5.72 -10.45 -3.91
CA VAL A 156 6.11 -9.56 -5.01
C VAL A 156 7.33 -8.70 -4.67
N LEU A 157 7.47 -8.29 -3.40
CA LEU A 157 8.61 -7.48 -2.94
C LEU A 157 9.84 -8.37 -2.68
N SER A 158 9.65 -9.45 -1.93
CA SER A 158 10.75 -10.30 -1.45
C SER A 158 11.39 -11.15 -2.55
N HIS A 159 10.62 -11.52 -3.58
CA HIS A 159 11.07 -12.35 -4.70
C HIS A 159 11.29 -11.58 -5.99
N ALA A 160 11.29 -10.24 -5.95
CA ALA A 160 11.67 -9.47 -7.12
C ALA A 160 13.11 -9.85 -7.56
N PRO A 161 13.35 -10.13 -8.85
CA PRO A 161 14.66 -10.59 -9.33
C PRO A 161 15.82 -9.64 -9.03
N ARG A 162 15.52 -8.36 -8.90
CA ARG A 162 16.48 -7.32 -8.55
C ARG A 162 15.96 -6.47 -7.40
N ARG A 163 16.83 -6.15 -6.44
CA ARG A 163 16.48 -5.28 -5.30
C ARG A 163 15.94 -3.91 -5.73
N SER A 164 16.48 -3.36 -6.83
CA SER A 164 15.98 -2.11 -7.39
C SER A 164 14.51 -2.16 -7.79
N GLN A 165 14.01 -3.31 -8.22
CA GLN A 165 12.58 -3.48 -8.55
C GLN A 165 11.69 -3.40 -7.30
N SER A 166 12.12 -4.03 -6.19
CA SER A 166 11.41 -3.90 -4.90
C SER A 166 11.41 -2.46 -4.38
N MET A 167 12.53 -1.76 -4.55
CA MET A 167 12.64 -0.35 -4.12
C MET A 167 11.80 0.61 -4.96
N MET A 168 11.48 0.24 -6.19
CA MET A 168 10.67 1.06 -7.09
C MET A 168 9.17 0.79 -6.99
N MET A 169 8.75 -0.25 -6.30
CA MET A 169 7.36 -0.54 -5.99
C MET A 169 6.88 0.23 -4.77
#